data_d67a1f0186366d097a10635bfa6fd1c8
#
_entry.id   d67a1f0186366d097a10635bfa6fd1c8
#
_cell.length_a   1.000
_cell.length_b   1.000
_cell.length_c   1.000
_cell.angle_alpha   90.00
_cell.angle_beta   90.00
_cell.angle_gamma   90.00
#
_symmetry.space_group_name_H-M   'P 1'
#
loop_
_entity.id
_entity.type
_entity.pdbx_description
1 polymer ?
#
loop_
_entity_poly.entity_id
_entity_poly.type
_entity_poly.pdbx_seq_one_letter_code
_entity_poly.pdbx_strand_id
1 'polypeptide(L)'
;QRPGLEQLWLRGGFPNHYLTVDDAESLARRKDFIRTYLERDVPMFGPRIPAETLERLWTMLAHHQGGLLNASELGRALAISTQTVTRYIDLLVDLLLVRRLPPYHANLGKRLVKAPKVYVRDSGLLHALLNIETLDRLAGHPVIGASWEGFVLENLLAVLPWRTQPLFYRTAVGAEIDLVLERPDGERWAIEIKRGLAAKLERGFHHARQDLAPAKAFVVYSGEERYPVADGVEAIGVHEMATLLASL
;
A
#
# COMPACT_ATOMS: atom_id res chain seq x y z
N GLN A 1 5.50 -22.86 -1.42
CA GLN A 1 5.76 -21.44 -1.78
C GLN A 1 5.89 -21.36 -3.29
N ARG A 2 5.12 -20.50 -3.93
CA ARG A 2 5.32 -20.15 -5.33
C ARG A 2 6.54 -19.21 -5.38
N PRO A 3 7.68 -19.61 -5.98
CA PRO A 3 8.90 -18.77 -5.99
C PRO A 3 8.66 -17.37 -6.59
N GLY A 4 7.58 -17.22 -7.37
CA GLY A 4 7.24 -15.97 -8.01
C GLY A 4 6.66 -14.88 -7.11
N LEU A 5 6.00 -15.19 -5.97
CA LEU A 5 5.35 -14.15 -5.15
C LEU A 5 6.36 -13.27 -4.41
N GLU A 6 7.38 -13.87 -3.78
CA GLU A 6 8.44 -13.13 -3.10
C GLU A 6 9.29 -12.32 -4.09
N GLN A 7 9.59 -12.89 -5.25
CA GLN A 7 10.31 -12.18 -6.30
C GLN A 7 9.48 -11.02 -6.87
N LEU A 8 8.17 -11.22 -7.08
CA LEU A 8 7.26 -10.16 -7.50
C LEU A 8 7.18 -9.05 -6.45
N TRP A 9 7.10 -9.41 -5.18
CA TRP A 9 7.12 -8.43 -4.09
C TRP A 9 8.44 -7.66 -4.04
N LEU A 10 9.60 -8.32 -4.20
CA LEU A 10 10.91 -7.67 -4.16
C LEU A 10 11.12 -6.75 -5.37
N ARG A 11 10.86 -7.25 -6.59
CA ARG A 11 11.21 -6.60 -7.85
C ARG A 11 10.12 -5.70 -8.42
N GLY A 12 8.87 -5.84 -7.95
CA GLY A 12 7.70 -5.13 -8.45
C GLY A 12 7.07 -5.76 -9.69
N GLY A 13 5.99 -5.14 -10.16
CA GLY A 13 5.15 -5.63 -11.25
C GLY A 13 5.56 -5.18 -12.65
N PHE A 14 6.57 -4.31 -12.80
CA PHE A 14 7.04 -3.91 -14.13
C PHE A 14 7.83 -5.04 -14.80
N PRO A 15 7.42 -5.53 -16.01
CA PRO A 15 8.06 -6.66 -16.66
C PRO A 15 9.57 -6.51 -16.85
N ASN A 16 10.02 -5.29 -17.21
CA ASN A 16 11.45 -5.01 -17.42
C ASN A 16 12.29 -5.06 -16.13
N HIS A 17 11.65 -4.94 -14.97
CA HIS A 17 12.31 -5.05 -13.67
C HIS A 17 12.23 -6.47 -13.11
N TYR A 18 11.09 -7.14 -13.34
CA TYR A 18 10.82 -8.49 -12.85
C TYR A 18 11.63 -9.56 -13.60
N LEU A 19 11.70 -9.47 -14.95
CA LEU A 19 12.32 -10.46 -15.83
C LEU A 19 13.84 -10.32 -15.95
N THR A 20 14.51 -9.70 -15.00
CA THR A 20 15.97 -9.56 -14.96
C THR A 20 16.66 -10.85 -14.51
N VAL A 21 17.95 -10.98 -14.83
CA VAL A 21 18.74 -12.17 -14.49
C VAL A 21 18.86 -12.32 -12.97
N ASP A 22 19.14 -11.21 -12.27
CA ASP A 22 19.33 -11.20 -10.83
C ASP A 22 18.74 -9.93 -10.16
N ASP A 23 18.82 -9.87 -8.83
CA ASP A 23 18.25 -8.77 -8.04
C ASP A 23 19.05 -7.47 -8.19
N ALA A 24 20.36 -7.56 -8.41
CA ALA A 24 21.21 -6.38 -8.62
C ALA A 24 20.87 -5.67 -9.93
N GLU A 25 20.72 -6.43 -11.03
CA GLU A 25 20.26 -5.90 -12.31
C GLU A 25 18.85 -5.31 -12.18
N SER A 26 17.94 -6.00 -11.48
CA SER A 26 16.59 -5.49 -11.21
C SER A 26 16.63 -4.15 -10.47
N LEU A 27 17.45 -4.03 -9.42
CA LEU A 27 17.60 -2.79 -8.68
C LEU A 27 18.15 -1.66 -9.55
N ALA A 28 19.17 -1.94 -10.37
CA ALA A 28 19.74 -0.97 -11.30
C ALA A 28 18.69 -0.43 -12.27
N ARG A 29 17.91 -1.32 -12.91
CA ARG A 29 16.84 -0.93 -13.84
C ARG A 29 15.72 -0.13 -13.17
N ARG A 30 15.33 -0.47 -11.92
CA ARG A 30 14.35 0.29 -11.16
C ARG A 30 14.84 1.70 -10.83
N LYS A 31 16.11 1.86 -10.46
CA LYS A 31 16.74 3.17 -10.23
C LYS A 31 16.82 4.00 -11.52
N ASP A 32 17.19 3.37 -12.64
CA ASP A 32 17.24 4.04 -13.93
C ASP A 32 15.82 4.48 -14.38
N PHE A 33 14.81 3.65 -14.13
CA PHE A 33 13.43 4.04 -14.37
C PHE A 33 13.04 5.26 -13.54
N ILE A 34 13.27 5.27 -12.22
CA ILE A 34 12.94 6.39 -11.34
C ILE A 34 13.59 7.67 -11.86
N ARG A 35 14.91 7.65 -12.14
CA ARG A 35 15.64 8.81 -12.65
C ARG A 35 15.10 9.29 -13.99
N THR A 36 14.99 8.39 -14.98
CA THR A 36 14.56 8.75 -16.33
C THR A 36 13.11 9.28 -16.31
N TYR A 37 12.24 8.67 -15.52
CA TYR A 37 10.85 9.08 -15.43
C TYR A 37 10.70 10.48 -14.83
N LEU A 38 11.45 10.78 -13.77
CA LEU A 38 11.43 12.11 -13.12
C LEU A 38 12.08 13.20 -13.97
N GLU A 39 13.17 12.90 -14.69
CA GLU A 39 13.91 13.90 -15.48
C GLU A 39 13.29 14.16 -16.84
N ARG A 40 12.73 13.15 -17.49
CA ARG A 40 12.22 13.22 -18.87
C ARG A 40 10.70 13.25 -18.94
N ASP A 41 10.02 12.29 -18.30
CA ASP A 41 8.60 12.05 -18.55
C ASP A 41 7.71 12.94 -17.69
N VAL A 42 8.00 13.10 -16.39
CA VAL A 42 7.22 13.97 -15.49
C VAL A 42 7.15 15.43 -15.97
N PRO A 43 8.22 16.06 -16.46
CA PRO A 43 8.14 17.44 -16.99
C PRO A 43 7.19 17.61 -18.17
N MET A 44 6.82 16.53 -18.87
CA MET A 44 5.85 16.58 -19.99
C MET A 44 4.40 16.73 -19.51
N PHE A 45 4.11 16.40 -18.24
CA PHE A 45 2.76 16.35 -17.69
C PHE A 45 2.40 17.54 -16.79
N GLY A 46 3.33 18.47 -16.54
CA GLY A 46 3.04 19.55 -15.61
C GLY A 46 4.03 20.70 -15.58
N PRO A 47 3.88 21.64 -14.65
CA PRO A 47 4.83 22.73 -14.47
C PRO A 47 6.21 22.16 -14.14
N ARG A 48 7.27 22.92 -14.49
CA ARG A 48 8.65 22.53 -14.18
C ARG A 48 8.84 22.33 -12.68
N ILE A 49 8.85 21.06 -12.27
CA ILE A 49 9.15 20.62 -10.90
C ILE A 49 10.61 20.18 -10.93
N PRO A 50 11.47 20.64 -10.00
CA PRO A 50 12.84 20.13 -9.92
C PRO A 50 12.79 18.61 -9.64
N ALA A 51 13.37 17.82 -10.54
CA ALA A 51 13.36 16.34 -10.44
C ALA A 51 13.93 15.87 -9.09
N GLU A 52 15.01 16.51 -8.61
CA GLU A 52 15.61 16.23 -7.31
C GLU A 52 14.63 16.42 -6.13
N THR A 53 13.82 17.50 -6.17
CA THR A 53 12.83 17.75 -5.10
C THR A 53 11.71 16.68 -5.12
N LEU A 54 11.29 16.29 -6.32
CA LEU A 54 10.26 15.27 -6.47
C LEU A 54 10.78 13.88 -6.07
N GLU A 55 12.03 13.55 -6.39
CA GLU A 55 12.68 12.31 -5.95
C GLU A 55 12.80 12.25 -4.43
N ARG A 56 13.24 13.34 -3.80
CA ARG A 56 13.30 13.43 -2.33
C ARG A 56 11.93 13.26 -1.70
N LEU A 57 10.89 13.90 -2.24
CA LEU A 57 9.53 13.72 -1.76
C LEU A 57 9.08 12.26 -1.90
N TRP A 58 9.33 11.64 -3.05
CA TRP A 58 8.94 10.24 -3.30
C TRP A 58 9.69 9.28 -2.37
N THR A 59 10.99 9.52 -2.13
CA THR A 59 11.78 8.77 -1.13
C THR A 59 11.23 8.95 0.30
N MET A 60 10.81 10.16 0.68
CA MET A 60 10.17 10.39 1.98
C MET A 60 8.84 9.64 2.09
N LEU A 61 8.03 9.60 1.04
CA LEU A 61 6.81 8.80 1.00
C LEU A 61 7.11 7.31 1.09
N ALA A 62 8.20 6.83 0.49
CA ALA A 62 8.66 5.45 0.60
C ALA A 62 9.03 5.08 2.05
N HIS A 63 9.71 5.96 2.78
CA HIS A 63 9.96 5.78 4.21
C HIS A 63 8.67 5.82 5.06
N HIS A 64 7.63 6.46 4.56
CA HIS A 64 6.34 6.62 5.22
C HIS A 64 5.26 5.67 4.66
N GLN A 65 5.67 4.59 4.01
CA GLN A 65 4.80 3.59 3.40
C GLN A 65 3.70 3.13 4.36
N GLY A 66 2.42 3.20 3.94
CA GLY A 66 1.26 2.83 4.76
C GLY A 66 0.94 3.81 5.90
N GLY A 67 1.71 4.89 6.05
CA GLY A 67 1.49 5.91 7.07
C GLY A 67 0.43 6.95 6.69
N LEU A 68 -0.06 7.69 7.70
CA LEU A 68 -1.00 8.79 7.49
C LEU A 68 -0.27 9.99 6.86
N LEU A 69 -0.81 10.51 5.77
CA LEU A 69 -0.21 11.63 5.05
C LEU A 69 -0.21 12.92 5.88
N ASN A 70 0.98 13.48 6.12
CA ASN A 70 1.19 14.78 6.74
C ASN A 70 1.96 15.71 5.78
N ALA A 71 1.24 16.38 4.88
CA ALA A 71 1.86 17.26 3.89
C ALA A 71 2.59 18.47 4.53
N SER A 72 2.19 18.91 5.71
CA SER A 72 2.85 20.00 6.45
C SER A 72 4.25 19.59 6.95
N GLU A 73 4.38 18.36 7.45
CA GLU A 73 5.67 17.81 7.90
C GLU A 73 6.62 17.62 6.73
N LEU A 74 6.14 17.02 5.63
CA LEU A 74 6.89 16.86 4.38
C LEU A 74 7.35 18.22 3.84
N GLY A 75 6.49 19.24 3.88
CA GLY A 75 6.83 20.60 3.41
C GLY A 75 7.95 21.23 4.23
N ARG A 76 7.90 21.08 5.55
CA ARG A 76 8.98 21.56 6.43
C ARG A 76 10.31 20.90 6.14
N ALA A 77 10.30 19.56 5.94
CA ALA A 77 11.52 18.81 5.65
C ALA A 77 12.13 19.13 4.28
N LEU A 78 11.29 19.47 3.29
CA LEU A 78 11.72 19.85 1.94
C LEU A 78 11.95 21.37 1.75
N ALA A 79 11.69 22.18 2.78
CA ALA A 79 11.73 23.64 2.72
C ALA A 79 10.82 24.25 1.63
N ILE A 80 9.63 23.64 1.41
CA ILE A 80 8.61 24.10 0.47
C ILE A 80 7.23 24.20 1.16
N SER A 81 6.29 24.92 0.54
CA SER A 81 4.95 25.09 1.12
C SER A 81 4.17 23.78 1.13
N THR A 82 3.27 23.63 2.12
CA THR A 82 2.32 22.51 2.20
C THR A 82 1.50 22.36 0.91
N GLN A 83 1.11 23.49 0.31
CA GLN A 83 0.37 23.49 -0.96
C GLN A 83 1.21 22.93 -2.11
N THR A 84 2.50 23.25 -2.16
CA THR A 84 3.43 22.70 -3.16
C THR A 84 3.59 21.18 -2.97
N VAL A 85 3.76 20.71 -1.74
CA VAL A 85 3.80 19.26 -1.43
C VAL A 85 2.53 18.57 -1.90
N THR A 86 1.36 19.12 -1.59
CA THR A 86 0.08 18.53 -2.00
C THR A 86 0.00 18.40 -3.53
N ARG A 87 0.38 19.43 -4.27
CA ARG A 87 0.41 19.39 -5.75
C ARG A 87 1.39 18.33 -6.28
N TYR A 88 2.54 18.16 -5.63
CA TYR A 88 3.52 17.14 -6.06
C TYR A 88 3.01 15.73 -5.77
N ILE A 89 2.34 15.54 -4.64
CA ILE A 89 1.69 14.26 -4.33
C ILE A 89 0.52 14.00 -5.30
N ASP A 90 -0.29 15.01 -5.62
CA ASP A 90 -1.36 14.90 -6.62
C ASP A 90 -0.79 14.43 -7.96
N LEU A 91 0.31 15.02 -8.42
CA LEU A 91 0.99 14.59 -9.64
C LEU A 91 1.46 13.13 -9.56
N LEU A 92 2.10 12.71 -8.46
CA LEU A 92 2.52 11.31 -8.29
C LEU A 92 1.33 10.34 -8.25
N VAL A 93 0.18 10.77 -7.74
CA VAL A 93 -1.08 9.99 -7.75
C VAL A 93 -1.65 9.88 -9.16
N ASP A 94 -1.70 11.00 -9.91
CA ASP A 94 -2.20 11.04 -11.29
C ASP A 94 -1.32 10.19 -12.22
N LEU A 95 -0.01 10.14 -11.95
CA LEU A 95 0.95 9.29 -12.66
C LEU A 95 0.96 7.83 -12.17
N LEU A 96 0.07 7.44 -11.29
CA LEU A 96 -0.08 6.10 -10.74
C LEU A 96 1.16 5.57 -9.98
N LEU A 97 2.03 6.45 -9.51
CA LEU A 97 3.23 6.10 -8.73
C LEU A 97 2.96 6.00 -7.23
N VAL A 98 1.98 6.76 -6.75
CA VAL A 98 1.56 6.83 -5.36
C VAL A 98 0.05 6.62 -5.28
N ARG A 99 -0.40 5.95 -4.22
CA ARG A 99 -1.80 5.84 -3.86
C ARG A 99 -2.09 6.59 -2.57
N ARG A 100 -3.19 7.31 -2.55
CA ARG A 100 -3.84 7.76 -1.32
C ARG A 100 -5.03 6.86 -1.05
N LEU A 101 -4.97 6.06 0.02
CA LEU A 101 -6.10 5.28 0.48
C LEU A 101 -6.91 6.15 1.44
N PRO A 102 -8.17 6.50 1.11
CA PRO A 102 -8.98 7.34 1.97
C PRO A 102 -9.45 6.60 3.22
N PRO A 103 -9.63 7.30 4.35
CA PRO A 103 -10.24 6.73 5.53
C PRO A 103 -11.74 6.51 5.34
N TYR A 104 -12.26 5.47 6.00
CA TYR A 104 -13.70 5.26 6.12
C TYR A 104 -14.34 6.38 6.94
N HIS A 105 -15.40 6.97 6.42
CA HIS A 105 -16.16 8.03 7.08
C HIS A 105 -17.58 7.56 7.36
N ALA A 106 -17.87 7.30 8.63
CA ALA A 106 -19.22 7.11 9.10
C ALA A 106 -19.43 7.86 10.41
N ASN A 107 -20.66 8.23 10.68
CA ASN A 107 -21.03 8.87 11.93
C ASN A 107 -21.24 7.80 13.04
N LEU A 108 -20.13 7.17 13.45
CA LEU A 108 -20.12 6.07 14.42
C LEU A 108 -20.02 6.56 15.88
N GLY A 109 -20.19 7.87 16.13
CA GLY A 109 -20.00 8.46 17.46
C GLY A 109 -18.54 8.41 17.96
N LYS A 110 -17.58 8.05 17.10
CA LYS A 110 -16.15 7.96 17.40
C LYS A 110 -15.34 8.92 16.53
N ARG A 111 -14.22 9.41 17.09
CA ARG A 111 -13.31 10.29 16.36
C ARG A 111 -12.45 9.45 15.41
N LEU A 112 -12.81 9.42 14.13
CA LEU A 112 -12.05 8.79 13.07
C LEU A 112 -10.90 9.68 12.59
N VAL A 113 -9.84 9.05 12.09
CA VAL A 113 -8.73 9.73 11.41
C VAL A 113 -9.25 10.28 10.08
N LYS A 114 -8.79 11.50 9.71
CA LYS A 114 -9.21 12.17 8.47
C LYS A 114 -8.16 12.13 7.37
N ALA A 115 -6.87 12.00 7.73
CA ALA A 115 -5.79 11.95 6.77
C ALA A 115 -5.78 10.59 6.05
N PRO A 116 -5.55 10.55 4.72
CA PRO A 116 -5.41 9.30 3.99
C PRO A 116 -4.10 8.59 4.36
N LYS A 117 -4.08 7.26 4.23
CA LYS A 117 -2.83 6.50 4.15
C LYS A 117 -2.17 6.70 2.79
N VAL A 118 -0.84 6.67 2.73
CA VAL A 118 -0.09 6.84 1.48
C VAL A 118 0.80 5.63 1.21
N TYR A 119 0.82 5.20 -0.07
CA TYR A 119 1.60 4.05 -0.51
C TYR A 119 2.33 4.38 -1.82
N VAL A 120 3.61 4.02 -1.91
CA VAL A 120 4.26 3.81 -3.21
C VAL A 120 3.65 2.54 -3.79
N ARG A 121 3.04 2.64 -4.97
CA ARG A 121 2.19 1.57 -5.50
C ARG A 121 2.96 0.32 -5.90
N ASP A 122 4.07 0.49 -6.61
CA ASP A 122 4.92 -0.64 -6.99
C ASP A 122 5.94 -0.94 -5.90
N SER A 123 5.92 -2.16 -5.37
CA SER A 123 6.83 -2.58 -4.29
C SER A 123 8.29 -2.59 -4.73
N GLY A 124 8.57 -2.87 -6.00
CA GLY A 124 9.94 -2.79 -6.54
C GLY A 124 10.45 -1.35 -6.58
N LEU A 125 9.63 -0.38 -6.96
CA LEU A 125 10.00 1.04 -6.91
C LEU A 125 10.16 1.51 -5.46
N LEU A 126 9.30 1.07 -4.54
CA LEU A 126 9.46 1.30 -3.10
C LEU A 126 10.85 0.84 -2.62
N HIS A 127 11.22 -0.40 -2.95
CA HIS A 127 12.51 -0.97 -2.55
C HIS A 127 13.69 -0.26 -3.21
N ALA A 128 13.56 0.19 -4.46
CA ALA A 128 14.60 0.96 -5.15
C ALA A 128 14.82 2.34 -4.52
N LEU A 129 13.75 3.07 -4.16
CA LEU A 129 13.81 4.34 -3.44
C LEU A 129 14.50 4.20 -2.07
N LEU A 130 14.35 3.05 -1.41
CA LEU A 130 14.96 2.73 -0.11
C LEU A 130 16.29 1.99 -0.24
N ASN A 131 16.80 1.79 -1.45
CA ASN A 131 18.04 1.07 -1.74
C ASN A 131 18.07 -0.37 -1.20
N ILE A 132 16.93 -1.08 -1.26
CA ILE A 132 16.77 -2.47 -0.84
C ILE A 132 16.92 -3.37 -2.07
N GLU A 133 17.97 -4.19 -2.09
CA GLU A 133 18.33 -5.01 -3.23
C GLU A 133 17.78 -6.43 -3.15
N THR A 134 17.87 -7.06 -1.97
CA THR A 134 17.58 -8.48 -1.77
C THR A 134 16.48 -8.70 -0.74
N LEU A 135 15.88 -9.89 -0.77
CA LEU A 135 14.90 -10.31 0.27
C LEU A 135 15.51 -10.32 1.67
N ASP A 136 16.79 -10.68 1.82
CA ASP A 136 17.47 -10.65 3.11
C ASP A 136 17.60 -9.22 3.66
N ARG A 137 17.95 -8.26 2.80
CA ARG A 137 17.98 -6.84 3.19
C ARG A 137 16.59 -6.33 3.56
N LEU A 138 15.58 -6.74 2.79
CA LEU A 138 14.19 -6.40 3.07
C LEU A 138 13.71 -7.01 4.38
N ALA A 139 14.11 -8.27 4.68
CA ALA A 139 13.75 -8.96 5.92
C ALA A 139 14.24 -8.24 7.17
N GLY A 140 15.40 -7.58 7.11
CA GLY A 140 15.95 -6.77 8.18
C GLY A 140 15.52 -5.29 8.18
N HIS A 141 14.72 -4.86 7.20
CA HIS A 141 14.38 -3.44 7.05
C HIS A 141 13.07 -3.09 7.78
N PRO A 142 12.99 -1.94 8.49
CA PRO A 142 11.76 -1.53 9.19
C PRO A 142 10.51 -1.43 8.30
N VAL A 143 10.68 -1.17 7.00
CA VAL A 143 9.57 -1.03 6.04
C VAL A 143 8.88 -2.36 5.70
N ILE A 144 9.46 -3.50 6.10
CA ILE A 144 9.04 -4.83 5.62
C ILE A 144 7.53 -5.10 5.78
N GLY A 145 6.94 -4.75 6.93
CA GLY A 145 5.51 -4.91 7.18
C GLY A 145 4.67 -4.02 6.26
N ALA A 146 4.98 -2.74 6.21
CA ALA A 146 4.27 -1.76 5.38
C ALA A 146 4.49 -2.00 3.87
N SER A 147 5.65 -2.51 3.47
CA SER A 147 5.90 -2.95 2.09
C SER A 147 5.02 -4.12 1.70
N TRP A 148 4.89 -5.12 2.57
CA TRP A 148 3.99 -6.25 2.35
C TRP A 148 2.53 -5.80 2.29
N GLU A 149 2.10 -4.95 3.23
CA GLU A 149 0.76 -4.36 3.24
C GLU A 149 0.43 -3.67 1.91
N GLY A 150 1.32 -2.78 1.43
CA GLY A 150 1.13 -2.08 0.17
C GLY A 150 1.13 -3.02 -1.04
N PHE A 151 2.01 -4.03 -1.06
CA PHE A 151 2.05 -5.05 -2.11
C PHE A 151 0.74 -5.84 -2.19
N VAL A 152 0.23 -6.34 -1.07
CA VAL A 152 -1.04 -7.07 -1.01
C VAL A 152 -2.19 -6.15 -1.41
N LEU A 153 -2.24 -4.95 -0.84
CA LEU A 153 -3.26 -3.96 -1.14
C LEU A 153 -3.36 -3.68 -2.65
N GLU A 154 -2.26 -3.36 -3.33
CA GLU A 154 -2.28 -3.07 -4.77
C GLU A 154 -2.72 -4.28 -5.62
N ASN A 155 -2.32 -5.50 -5.24
CA ASN A 155 -2.77 -6.71 -5.93
C ASN A 155 -4.28 -6.96 -5.75
N LEU A 156 -4.83 -6.72 -4.57
CA LEU A 156 -6.27 -6.86 -4.33
C LEU A 156 -7.06 -5.76 -5.05
N LEU A 157 -6.58 -4.52 -5.02
CA LEU A 157 -7.25 -3.40 -5.69
C LEU A 157 -7.27 -3.54 -7.22
N ALA A 158 -6.28 -4.22 -7.80
CA ALA A 158 -6.21 -4.45 -9.25
C ALA A 158 -7.34 -5.35 -9.79
N VAL A 159 -7.96 -6.16 -8.93
CA VAL A 159 -9.02 -7.12 -9.30
C VAL A 159 -10.38 -6.77 -8.71
N LEU A 160 -10.53 -5.59 -8.11
CA LEU A 160 -11.80 -5.19 -7.52
C LEU A 160 -12.91 -5.05 -8.56
N PRO A 161 -14.13 -5.49 -8.24
CA PRO A 161 -15.30 -5.23 -9.04
C PRO A 161 -15.57 -3.73 -9.22
N TRP A 162 -16.19 -3.40 -10.34
CA TRP A 162 -16.57 -2.02 -10.65
C TRP A 162 -17.36 -1.37 -9.50
N ARG A 163 -17.01 -0.13 -9.15
CA ARG A 163 -17.62 0.69 -8.08
C ARG A 163 -17.39 0.20 -6.65
N THR A 164 -16.57 -0.81 -6.39
CA THR A 164 -16.14 -1.12 -5.03
C THR A 164 -15.17 -0.05 -4.54
N GLN A 165 -15.44 0.55 -3.38
CA GLN A 165 -14.61 1.61 -2.81
C GLN A 165 -13.61 1.03 -1.81
N PRO A 166 -12.30 1.17 -2.06
CA PRO A 166 -11.27 0.81 -1.09
C PRO A 166 -11.05 1.95 -0.09
N LEU A 167 -11.12 1.63 1.19
CA LEU A 167 -10.98 2.53 2.32
C LEU A 167 -10.10 1.86 3.38
N PHE A 168 -9.64 2.59 4.39
CA PHE A 168 -9.15 1.99 5.62
C PHE A 168 -9.97 2.50 6.80
N TYR A 169 -9.97 1.76 7.89
CA TYR A 169 -10.61 2.21 9.12
C TYR A 169 -9.57 2.46 10.20
N ARG A 170 -9.61 3.64 10.83
CA ARG A 170 -8.75 3.95 11.97
C ARG A 170 -9.39 4.99 12.89
N THR A 171 -9.44 4.66 14.18
CA THR A 171 -9.85 5.58 15.22
C THR A 171 -8.64 6.33 15.81
N ALA A 172 -8.90 7.48 16.47
CA ALA A 172 -7.86 8.22 17.17
C ALA A 172 -7.22 7.44 18.35
N VAL A 173 -7.89 6.38 18.84
CA VAL A 173 -7.41 5.52 19.93
C VAL A 173 -6.72 4.24 19.44
N GLY A 174 -6.52 4.07 18.11
CA GLY A 174 -5.70 3.00 17.54
C GLY A 174 -6.43 1.72 17.14
N ALA A 175 -7.79 1.68 17.16
CA ALA A 175 -8.51 0.59 16.49
C ALA A 175 -8.37 0.76 14.97
N GLU A 176 -7.94 -0.27 14.24
CA GLU A 176 -7.59 -0.19 12.82
C GLU A 176 -8.00 -1.43 12.05
N ILE A 177 -8.36 -1.24 10.78
CA ILE A 177 -8.48 -2.25 9.72
C ILE A 177 -7.74 -1.72 8.50
N ASP A 178 -6.81 -2.49 7.96
CA ASP A 178 -5.92 -2.08 6.86
C ASP A 178 -6.67 -1.76 5.58
N LEU A 179 -7.68 -2.58 5.22
CA LEU A 179 -8.50 -2.38 4.03
C LEU A 179 -9.95 -2.70 4.32
N VAL A 180 -10.81 -1.72 4.07
CA VAL A 180 -12.26 -1.86 4.06
C VAL A 180 -12.73 -1.75 2.62
N LEU A 181 -13.43 -2.76 2.13
CA LEU A 181 -14.07 -2.71 0.81
C LEU A 181 -15.55 -2.41 1.01
N GLU A 182 -16.00 -1.26 0.50
CA GLU A 182 -17.42 -0.91 0.47
C GLU A 182 -17.99 -1.16 -0.92
N ARG A 183 -18.92 -2.09 -1.02
CA ARG A 183 -19.56 -2.49 -2.26
C ARG A 183 -20.71 -1.57 -2.63
N PRO A 184 -21.15 -1.55 -3.90
CA PRO A 184 -22.26 -0.71 -4.36
C PRO A 184 -23.60 -1.00 -3.66
N ASP A 185 -23.77 -2.22 -3.16
CA ASP A 185 -24.95 -2.65 -2.38
C ASP A 185 -24.89 -2.26 -0.90
N GLY A 186 -23.80 -1.59 -0.48
CA GLY A 186 -23.55 -1.20 0.90
C GLY A 186 -22.93 -2.30 1.76
N GLU A 187 -22.68 -3.49 1.22
CA GLU A 187 -21.95 -4.55 1.92
C GLU A 187 -20.49 -4.13 2.14
N ARG A 188 -19.97 -4.41 3.34
CA ARG A 188 -18.61 -4.07 3.72
C ARG A 188 -17.83 -5.31 4.08
N TRP A 189 -16.59 -5.39 3.56
CA TRP A 189 -15.63 -6.42 3.92
C TRP A 189 -14.45 -5.79 4.66
N ALA A 190 -14.05 -6.41 5.75
CA ALA A 190 -12.89 -6.00 6.54
C ALA A 190 -11.72 -6.92 6.24
N ILE A 191 -10.60 -6.36 5.87
CA ILE A 191 -9.39 -7.11 5.50
C ILE A 191 -8.22 -6.57 6.30
N GLU A 192 -7.62 -7.44 7.10
CA GLU A 192 -6.36 -7.22 7.78
C GLU A 192 -5.25 -7.87 6.97
N ILE A 193 -4.08 -7.26 6.89
CA ILE A 193 -2.95 -7.77 6.10
C ILE A 193 -1.79 -8.12 7.02
N LYS A 194 -1.35 -9.36 7.01
CA LYS A 194 -0.25 -9.84 7.85
C LYS A 194 0.81 -10.56 7.00
N ARG A 195 2.08 -10.24 7.22
CA ARG A 195 3.18 -10.94 6.54
C ARG A 195 3.49 -12.32 7.13
N GLY A 196 3.26 -12.50 8.42
CA GLY A 196 3.61 -13.75 9.10
C GLY A 196 2.74 -14.93 8.68
N LEU A 197 3.25 -16.16 8.82
CA LEU A 197 2.48 -17.39 8.58
C LEU A 197 1.37 -17.58 9.63
N ALA A 198 1.47 -16.97 10.80
CA ALA A 198 0.42 -16.95 11.81
C ALA A 198 -0.45 -15.70 11.63
N ALA A 199 -1.69 -15.91 11.25
CA ALA A 199 -2.69 -14.84 11.06
C ALA A 199 -3.22 -14.33 12.41
N LYS A 200 -2.33 -13.82 13.28
CA LYS A 200 -2.70 -13.33 14.61
C LYS A 200 -3.35 -11.95 14.54
N LEU A 201 -4.57 -11.86 15.09
CA LEU A 201 -5.33 -10.62 15.18
C LEU A 201 -4.99 -9.86 16.47
N GLU A 202 -4.89 -8.54 16.35
CA GLU A 202 -4.70 -7.63 17.46
C GLU A 202 -6.04 -7.15 18.02
N ARG A 203 -6.04 -6.66 19.27
CA ARG A 203 -7.25 -6.12 19.91
C ARG A 203 -7.87 -4.97 19.11
N GLY A 204 -7.03 -4.15 18.46
CA GLY A 204 -7.46 -3.04 17.62
C GLY A 204 -8.38 -3.47 16.48
N PHE A 205 -8.05 -4.58 15.80
CA PHE A 205 -8.90 -5.15 14.75
C PHE A 205 -10.26 -5.60 15.27
N HIS A 206 -10.31 -6.29 16.42
CA HIS A 206 -11.57 -6.74 16.99
C HIS A 206 -12.51 -5.57 17.33
N HIS A 207 -11.97 -4.49 17.91
CA HIS A 207 -12.74 -3.27 18.19
C HIS A 207 -13.22 -2.61 16.90
N ALA A 208 -12.33 -2.46 15.91
CA ALA A 208 -12.67 -1.86 14.62
C ALA A 208 -13.75 -2.68 13.87
N ARG A 209 -13.65 -4.02 13.95
CA ARG A 209 -14.66 -4.93 13.38
C ARG A 209 -16.03 -4.78 14.06
N GLN A 210 -16.06 -4.64 15.39
CA GLN A 210 -17.33 -4.39 16.11
C GLN A 210 -17.96 -3.07 15.67
N ASP A 211 -17.15 -2.02 15.49
CA ASP A 211 -17.62 -0.71 15.05
C ASP A 211 -18.14 -0.71 13.62
N LEU A 212 -17.43 -1.40 12.73
CA LEU A 212 -17.74 -1.44 11.29
C LEU A 212 -18.89 -2.40 10.96
N ALA A 213 -19.06 -3.46 11.77
CA ALA A 213 -20.00 -4.57 11.54
C ALA A 213 -19.96 -5.09 10.08
N PRO A 214 -18.78 -5.55 9.58
CA PRO A 214 -18.63 -5.98 8.20
C PRO A 214 -19.36 -7.30 7.98
N ALA A 215 -19.88 -7.51 6.76
CA ALA A 215 -20.52 -8.77 6.36
C ALA A 215 -19.52 -9.93 6.29
N LYS A 216 -18.26 -9.61 5.91
CA LYS A 216 -17.15 -10.57 5.88
C LYS A 216 -15.88 -9.95 6.46
N ALA A 217 -15.06 -10.77 7.11
CA ALA A 217 -13.78 -10.37 7.66
C ALA A 217 -12.69 -11.40 7.35
N PHE A 218 -11.55 -10.93 6.85
CA PHE A 218 -10.42 -11.76 6.44
C PHE A 218 -9.11 -11.26 7.02
N VAL A 219 -8.18 -12.20 7.22
CA VAL A 219 -6.76 -11.91 7.38
C VAL A 219 -6.04 -12.43 6.15
N VAL A 220 -5.56 -11.53 5.30
CA VAL A 220 -4.75 -11.89 4.15
C VAL A 220 -3.30 -12.02 4.59
N TYR A 221 -2.72 -13.20 4.43
CA TYR A 221 -1.40 -13.51 4.96
C TYR A 221 -0.48 -14.15 3.89
N SER A 222 0.78 -14.38 4.24
CA SER A 222 1.77 -14.91 3.28
C SER A 222 1.66 -16.41 3.00
N GLY A 223 0.82 -17.14 3.76
CA GLY A 223 0.55 -18.56 3.50
C GLY A 223 -0.50 -18.77 2.42
N GLU A 224 -0.78 -20.03 2.11
CA GLU A 224 -1.71 -20.43 1.04
C GLU A 224 -3.00 -21.06 1.58
N GLU A 225 -3.01 -21.51 2.84
CA GLU A 225 -4.15 -22.20 3.41
C GLU A 225 -5.27 -21.25 3.82
N ARG A 226 -6.52 -21.72 3.72
CA ARG A 226 -7.69 -21.01 4.24
C ARG A 226 -8.21 -21.72 5.49
N TYR A 227 -8.32 -20.98 6.59
CA TYR A 227 -8.80 -21.51 7.87
C TYR A 227 -9.42 -20.43 8.75
N PRO A 228 -10.31 -20.80 9.70
CA PRO A 228 -10.87 -19.85 10.65
C PRO A 228 -9.81 -19.41 11.68
N VAL A 229 -9.72 -18.10 11.92
CA VAL A 229 -8.79 -17.49 12.90
C VAL A 229 -9.54 -17.07 14.16
N ALA A 230 -10.78 -16.59 13.98
CA ALA A 230 -11.68 -16.18 15.04
C ALA A 230 -13.14 -16.34 14.56
N ASP A 231 -14.08 -16.15 15.46
CA ASP A 231 -15.51 -16.18 15.08
C ASP A 231 -15.79 -15.17 13.97
N GLY A 232 -16.25 -15.67 12.81
CA GLY A 232 -16.53 -14.89 11.61
C GLY A 232 -15.31 -14.19 10.99
N VAL A 233 -14.07 -14.68 11.20
CA VAL A 233 -12.84 -14.21 10.54
C VAL A 233 -12.05 -15.40 10.00
N GLU A 234 -11.68 -15.34 8.73
CA GLU A 234 -10.90 -16.36 8.05
C GLU A 234 -9.52 -15.84 7.64
N ALA A 235 -8.49 -16.66 7.83
CA ALA A 235 -7.21 -16.47 7.16
C ALA A 235 -7.30 -16.98 5.73
N ILE A 236 -6.68 -16.25 4.80
CA ILE A 236 -6.71 -16.57 3.36
C ILE A 236 -5.42 -16.09 2.69
N GLY A 237 -4.90 -16.87 1.76
CA GLY A 237 -3.72 -16.47 0.96
C GLY A 237 -4.03 -15.35 -0.03
N VAL A 238 -3.00 -14.57 -0.40
CA VAL A 238 -3.14 -13.42 -1.32
C VAL A 238 -3.80 -13.82 -2.65
N HIS A 239 -3.36 -14.92 -3.24
CA HIS A 239 -3.89 -15.38 -4.54
C HIS A 239 -5.37 -15.81 -4.45
N GLU A 240 -5.74 -16.54 -3.42
CA GLU A 240 -7.12 -16.98 -3.22
C GLU A 240 -8.03 -15.79 -2.95
N MET A 241 -7.58 -14.83 -2.12
CA MET A 241 -8.32 -13.59 -1.88
C MET A 241 -8.52 -12.79 -3.16
N ALA A 242 -7.49 -12.64 -3.99
CA ALA A 242 -7.60 -11.95 -5.29
C ALA A 242 -8.59 -12.68 -6.23
N THR A 243 -8.57 -14.01 -6.26
CA THR A 243 -9.51 -14.83 -7.04
C THR A 243 -10.94 -14.65 -6.53
N LEU A 244 -11.13 -14.65 -5.21
CA LEU A 244 -12.43 -14.41 -4.59
C LEU A 244 -13.00 -13.04 -4.96
N LEU A 245 -12.17 -11.98 -4.90
CA LEU A 245 -12.59 -10.62 -5.28
C LEU A 245 -12.91 -10.51 -6.76
N ALA A 246 -12.12 -11.13 -7.63
CA ALA A 246 -12.37 -11.14 -9.08
C ALA A 246 -13.65 -11.88 -9.49
N SER A 247 -14.19 -12.74 -8.63
CA SER A 247 -15.42 -13.51 -8.87
C SER A 247 -16.72 -12.79 -8.43
N LEU A 248 -16.60 -11.62 -7.80
CA LEU A 248 -17.74 -10.81 -7.32
C LEU A 248 -18.32 -9.92 -8.42
#